data_b993996a91f1384a9e4ddc3ccadf91fd
#
_entry.id   b993996a91f1384a9e4ddc3ccadf91fd
#
_cell.length_a   1.000
_cell.length_b   1.000
_cell.length_c   1.000
_cell.angle_alpha   90.00
_cell.angle_beta   90.00
_cell.angle_gamma   90.00
#
_symmetry.space_group_name_H-M   'P 1'
#
loop_
_entity.id
_entity.type
_entity.pdbx_description
1 polymer ?
#
loop_
_entity_poly.entity_id
_entity_poly.type
_entity_poly.pdbx_seq_one_letter_code
_entity_poly.pdbx_strand_id
1 'polypeptide(L)'
;MSNLDKKKDSPDLLGKETSDREREELKQAAEAVTQVTDDELALDDERRIKVLSPSALVFRRFIRNRLAIVGVVILLFMFLFSFLGAELSPYGYQELFYTTEERLQDFGGIQKNEDLRFLIRENAEYSSGARAYLLKAIGEGKRSYEYSGKVYEIESLSDRVYLIHSASEVASVMQLGKKLMFTAHEEVPAGLEEAAIKAIGQGQSEIDLAGQIYAIESSGREYTIYSTLPIALGSYNVVNFDNPESKNSFDFQLAIEQAVLAGAGKYMVEAEGKNYEVEVDEEGQAEIRLDNTLYATLSSHMVNALNQNLHLPIGFVAETLNAIENKSNTFTYTLNGEEREFVLEIRYERWVIREMDSVTVYNIRSAPSKEHWLGTDATGMDMFTRLMYGGRVSLLVGFVVVFIAMFIGVILGGLAGYFGGVVDMVIMRLVEIFFCIPTLPI
;
A
#
# COMPACT_ATOMS: atom_id res chain seq x y z
N MET A 1 -33.48 -70.30 -36.22
CA MET A 1 -34.39 -70.04 -37.33
C MET A 1 -33.49 -69.73 -38.48
N SER A 2 -33.24 -70.75 -39.27
CA SER A 2 -33.93 -71.07 -40.54
C SER A 2 -33.39 -70.20 -41.66
N ASN A 3 -32.85 -70.66 -42.70
CA ASN A 3 -32.79 -71.93 -43.44
C ASN A 3 -31.79 -71.69 -44.57
N LEU A 4 -30.84 -72.60 -44.88
CA LEU A 4 -31.06 -73.60 -45.96
C LEU A 4 -31.16 -72.93 -47.37
N ASP A 5 -30.53 -73.30 -48.37
CA ASP A 5 -29.99 -74.58 -48.84
C ASP A 5 -29.46 -74.40 -50.28
N LYS A 6 -28.41 -75.15 -50.59
CA LYS A 6 -28.29 -75.97 -51.86
C LYS A 6 -28.34 -75.25 -53.22
N LYS A 7 -27.41 -75.48 -54.07
CA LYS A 7 -27.16 -76.72 -54.88
C LYS A 7 -26.02 -76.38 -55.85
N LYS A 8 -24.86 -77.02 -55.90
CA LYS A 8 -24.66 -78.21 -56.79
C LYS A 8 -25.18 -78.00 -58.20
N ASP A 9 -24.26 -77.84 -59.11
CA ASP A 9 -24.11 -78.79 -60.22
C ASP A 9 -22.94 -78.39 -61.15
N SER A 10 -21.98 -79.27 -61.29
CA SER A 10 -21.14 -79.44 -62.49
C SER A 10 -21.98 -80.00 -63.62
N PRO A 11 -21.65 -79.81 -64.84
CA PRO A 11 -20.84 -80.78 -65.49
C PRO A 11 -19.80 -80.28 -66.50
N ASP A 12 -18.65 -80.93 -66.48
CA ASP A 12 -18.02 -81.58 -67.67
C ASP A 12 -18.55 -81.16 -69.02
N LEU A 13 -17.63 -80.76 -69.86
CA LEU A 13 -17.41 -81.32 -71.17
C LEU A 13 -16.34 -80.58 -71.98
N LEU A 14 -15.36 -81.41 -72.41
CA LEU A 14 -14.78 -81.45 -73.73
C LEU A 14 -13.69 -80.35 -74.11
N GLY A 15 -12.46 -80.77 -74.00
CA GLY A 15 -11.68 -81.16 -75.11
C GLY A 15 -11.84 -80.31 -76.37
N LYS A 16 -11.05 -79.27 -76.53
CA LYS A 16 -10.68 -78.85 -77.87
C LYS A 16 -9.19 -78.95 -77.94
N GLU A 17 -8.80 -79.88 -78.84
CA GLU A 17 -7.46 -79.92 -79.37
C GLU A 17 -6.99 -78.55 -79.77
N THR A 18 -6.05 -78.04 -79.06
CA THR A 18 -5.28 -76.86 -79.48
C THR A 18 -4.50 -77.29 -80.72
N SER A 19 -4.77 -76.63 -81.83
CA SER A 19 -4.10 -76.89 -83.11
C SER A 19 -2.61 -76.81 -82.93
N ASP A 20 -1.86 -77.58 -83.64
CA ASP A 20 -0.39 -77.60 -83.58
C ASP A 20 0.25 -76.23 -83.80
N ARG A 21 -0.52 -75.33 -84.36
CA ARG A 21 -0.10 -73.88 -84.51
C ARG A 21 -0.12 -73.14 -83.22
N GLU A 22 -1.11 -73.35 -82.36
CA GLU A 22 -1.15 -72.67 -81.00
C GLU A 22 -0.06 -73.25 -80.08
N ARG A 23 0.34 -74.48 -80.31
CA ARG A 23 1.49 -75.06 -79.57
C ARG A 23 2.84 -74.52 -80.04
N GLU A 24 3.00 -74.25 -81.37
CA GLU A 24 4.16 -73.64 -81.92
C GLU A 24 4.26 -72.17 -81.52
N GLU A 25 3.17 -71.40 -81.52
CA GLU A 25 3.10 -70.05 -81.06
C GLU A 25 3.43 -69.91 -79.56
N LEU A 26 2.86 -70.86 -78.74
CA LEU A 26 3.18 -70.93 -77.30
C LEU A 26 4.65 -71.32 -77.04
N LYS A 27 5.25 -72.17 -77.87
CA LYS A 27 6.68 -72.51 -77.76
C LYS A 27 7.58 -71.33 -78.21
N GLN A 28 7.20 -70.68 -79.29
CA GLN A 28 7.94 -69.48 -79.72
C GLN A 28 7.78 -68.35 -78.68
N ALA A 29 6.60 -68.19 -78.10
CA ALA A 29 6.42 -67.20 -77.07
C ALA A 29 7.16 -67.55 -75.74
N ALA A 30 7.24 -68.83 -75.42
CA ALA A 30 8.02 -69.32 -74.27
C ALA A 30 9.55 -69.18 -74.47
N GLU A 31 10.03 -69.48 -75.69
CA GLU A 31 11.43 -69.30 -76.07
C GLU A 31 11.78 -67.79 -76.11
N ALA A 32 10.89 -66.94 -76.64
CA ALA A 32 11.12 -65.51 -76.67
C ALA A 32 11.14 -64.91 -75.22
N VAL A 33 10.26 -65.45 -74.32
CA VAL A 33 10.27 -65.07 -72.87
C VAL A 33 11.55 -65.58 -72.21
N THR A 34 12.03 -66.73 -72.55
CA THR A 34 13.28 -67.30 -71.97
C THR A 34 14.50 -66.58 -72.49
N GLN A 35 14.55 -66.14 -73.74
CA GLN A 35 15.67 -65.33 -74.30
C GLN A 35 15.67 -63.90 -73.74
N VAL A 36 14.48 -63.34 -73.38
CA VAL A 36 14.40 -62.02 -72.78
C VAL A 36 14.77 -62.08 -71.25
N THR A 37 14.60 -63.24 -70.63
CA THR A 37 14.99 -63.40 -69.22
C THR A 37 16.47 -63.75 -69.03
N ASP A 38 17.15 -64.35 -70.04
CA ASP A 38 18.60 -64.65 -69.92
C ASP A 38 19.49 -63.49 -70.31
N ASP A 39 19.02 -62.55 -71.09
CA ASP A 39 19.77 -61.34 -71.46
C ASP A 39 19.62 -60.20 -70.35
N GLU A 40 18.63 -60.31 -69.49
CA GLU A 40 18.48 -59.35 -68.38
C GLU A 40 19.10 -59.82 -67.03
N LEU A 41 19.66 -61.02 -67.00
CA LEU A 41 20.36 -61.58 -65.82
C LEU A 41 21.86 -61.77 -66.03
N ALA A 42 22.47 -60.89 -66.83
CA ALA A 42 23.89 -60.74 -66.80
C ALA A 42 24.30 -60.08 -65.49
N LEU A 43 24.80 -60.89 -64.56
CA LEU A 43 25.34 -60.54 -63.26
C LEU A 43 26.53 -59.55 -63.27
N ASP A 44 26.79 -58.91 -64.39
CA ASP A 44 27.95 -58.05 -64.60
C ASP A 44 27.61 -56.59 -64.88
N ASP A 45 26.41 -56.13 -64.53
CA ASP A 45 26.06 -54.73 -64.55
C ASP A 45 26.40 -54.02 -63.19
N GLU A 46 27.68 -54.11 -62.81
CA GLU A 46 28.27 -53.36 -61.70
C GLU A 46 28.11 -51.83 -61.86
N ARG A 47 27.53 -51.34 -62.93
CA ARG A 47 27.39 -49.90 -63.22
C ARG A 47 26.07 -49.30 -62.83
N ARG A 48 25.07 -50.03 -62.30
CA ARG A 48 23.76 -49.45 -61.98
C ARG A 48 23.33 -49.50 -60.54
N ILE A 49 24.03 -50.21 -59.68
CA ILE A 49 23.73 -50.16 -58.27
C ILE A 49 24.56 -49.05 -57.64
N LYS A 50 24.13 -47.82 -57.66
CA LYS A 50 24.63 -46.82 -56.72
C LYS A 50 24.39 -47.38 -55.32
N VAL A 51 25.41 -47.95 -54.72
CA VAL A 51 25.40 -48.37 -53.33
C VAL A 51 25.29 -47.07 -52.51
N LEU A 52 24.07 -46.68 -52.18
CA LEU A 52 23.83 -45.54 -51.33
C LEU A 52 24.40 -45.92 -49.97
N SER A 53 25.17 -45.01 -49.36
CA SER A 53 25.67 -45.20 -47.99
C SER A 53 24.48 -45.44 -47.07
N PRO A 54 24.64 -46.21 -45.97
CA PRO A 54 23.56 -46.45 -45.02
C PRO A 54 22.89 -45.19 -44.52
N SER A 55 23.66 -44.12 -44.35
CA SER A 55 23.14 -42.79 -44.00
C SER A 55 22.24 -42.17 -45.09
N ALA A 56 22.59 -42.31 -46.35
CA ALA A 56 21.78 -41.81 -47.48
C ALA A 56 20.45 -42.58 -47.62
N LEU A 57 20.47 -43.88 -47.35
CA LEU A 57 19.22 -44.69 -47.33
C LEU A 57 18.29 -44.29 -46.17
N VAL A 58 18.84 -44.08 -45.00
CA VAL A 58 18.08 -43.60 -43.82
C VAL A 58 17.48 -42.23 -44.09
N PHE A 59 18.30 -41.30 -44.63
CA PHE A 59 17.85 -39.96 -44.98
C PHE A 59 16.72 -39.96 -46.03
N ARG A 60 16.86 -40.80 -47.06
CA ARG A 60 15.82 -40.94 -48.11
C ARG A 60 14.51 -41.53 -47.55
N ARG A 61 14.59 -42.50 -46.61
CA ARG A 61 13.41 -43.06 -45.95
C ARG A 61 12.78 -42.00 -45.04
N PHE A 62 13.60 -41.17 -44.31
CA PHE A 62 13.16 -40.12 -43.47
C PHE A 62 12.36 -39.05 -44.23
N ILE A 63 12.90 -38.56 -45.35
CA ILE A 63 12.20 -37.55 -46.18
C ILE A 63 10.90 -38.10 -46.78
N ARG A 64 10.84 -39.39 -47.00
CA ARG A 64 9.59 -40.05 -47.52
C ARG A 64 8.49 -40.20 -46.47
N ASN A 65 8.84 -40.02 -45.20
CA ASN A 65 7.85 -40.07 -44.08
C ASN A 65 7.29 -38.65 -43.85
N ARG A 66 6.05 -38.45 -44.29
CA ARG A 66 5.35 -37.14 -44.13
C ARG A 66 5.27 -36.66 -42.72
N LEU A 67 5.01 -37.59 -41.73
CA LEU A 67 4.95 -37.23 -40.33
C LEU A 67 6.30 -36.78 -39.78
N ALA A 68 7.39 -37.41 -40.21
CA ALA A 68 8.73 -37.00 -39.79
C ALA A 68 9.10 -35.60 -40.32
N ILE A 69 8.70 -35.29 -41.57
CA ILE A 69 8.90 -33.95 -42.12
C ILE A 69 8.11 -32.91 -41.37
N VAL A 70 6.84 -33.16 -41.04
CA VAL A 70 6.01 -32.25 -40.23
C VAL A 70 6.65 -32.02 -38.85
N GLY A 71 7.14 -33.07 -38.18
CA GLY A 71 7.86 -32.93 -36.92
C GLY A 71 9.09 -32.03 -37.01
N VAL A 72 9.92 -32.24 -38.08
CA VAL A 72 11.10 -31.38 -38.28
C VAL A 72 10.72 -29.94 -38.55
N VAL A 73 9.68 -29.70 -39.35
CA VAL A 73 9.23 -28.32 -39.64
C VAL A 73 8.75 -27.64 -38.37
N ILE A 74 8.00 -28.34 -37.52
CA ILE A 74 7.55 -27.81 -36.23
C ILE A 74 8.76 -27.50 -35.29
N LEU A 75 9.70 -28.44 -35.20
CA LEU A 75 10.90 -28.23 -34.36
C LEU A 75 11.77 -27.08 -34.89
N LEU A 76 11.93 -26.99 -36.19
CA LEU A 76 12.68 -25.88 -36.82
C LEU A 76 11.98 -24.54 -36.57
N PHE A 77 10.67 -24.50 -36.73
CA PHE A 77 9.88 -23.31 -36.40
C PHE A 77 10.04 -22.92 -34.93
N MET A 78 9.88 -23.88 -34.00
CA MET A 78 10.07 -23.63 -32.58
C MET A 78 11.48 -23.16 -32.25
N PHE A 79 12.49 -23.74 -32.91
CA PHE A 79 13.88 -23.32 -32.73
C PHE A 79 14.09 -21.86 -33.23
N LEU A 80 13.65 -21.55 -34.41
CA LEU A 80 13.75 -20.19 -34.95
C LEU A 80 12.97 -19.20 -34.11
N PHE A 81 11.75 -19.56 -33.70
CA PHE A 81 10.92 -18.73 -32.85
C PHE A 81 11.59 -18.45 -31.50
N SER A 82 12.13 -19.49 -30.86
CA SER A 82 12.68 -19.34 -29.51
C SER A 82 14.07 -18.69 -29.47
N PHE A 83 14.94 -19.00 -30.45
CA PHE A 83 16.31 -18.47 -30.46
C PHE A 83 16.43 -17.19 -31.24
N LEU A 84 15.93 -17.17 -32.48
CA LEU A 84 16.03 -15.99 -33.33
C LEU A 84 14.97 -14.95 -32.96
N GLY A 85 13.73 -15.37 -32.73
CA GLY A 85 12.66 -14.46 -32.33
C GLY A 85 12.95 -13.72 -31.02
N ALA A 86 13.51 -14.41 -30.04
CA ALA A 86 13.86 -13.79 -28.76
C ALA A 86 15.02 -12.77 -28.88
N GLU A 87 15.95 -12.94 -29.83
CA GLU A 87 17.01 -11.94 -30.09
C GLU A 87 16.48 -10.73 -30.90
N LEU A 88 15.43 -10.94 -31.69
CA LEU A 88 14.79 -9.88 -32.47
C LEU A 88 13.68 -9.17 -31.68
N SER A 89 13.31 -9.67 -30.50
CA SER A 89 12.34 -9.00 -29.65
C SER A 89 12.87 -7.65 -29.17
N PRO A 90 12.08 -6.58 -29.24
CA PRO A 90 12.48 -5.29 -28.69
C PRO A 90 12.53 -5.29 -27.17
N TYR A 91 11.98 -6.32 -26.52
CA TYR A 91 11.80 -6.40 -25.05
C TYR A 91 12.71 -7.42 -24.40
N GLY A 92 13.18 -7.10 -23.20
CA GLY A 92 13.97 -8.00 -22.37
C GLY A 92 13.11 -9.06 -21.67
N TYR A 93 13.72 -10.19 -21.31
CA TYR A 93 13.03 -11.30 -20.63
C TYR A 93 12.39 -10.91 -19.29
N GLN A 94 13.03 -9.98 -18.55
CA GLN A 94 12.60 -9.53 -17.21
C GLN A 94 12.16 -8.06 -17.21
N GLU A 95 11.90 -7.50 -18.36
CA GLU A 95 11.48 -6.11 -18.49
C GLU A 95 10.04 -5.95 -17.99
N LEU A 96 9.87 -5.04 -17.02
CA LEU A 96 8.58 -4.72 -16.44
C LEU A 96 8.01 -3.49 -17.13
N PHE A 97 6.78 -3.59 -17.57
CA PHE A 97 6.06 -2.49 -18.18
C PHE A 97 5.16 -1.81 -17.15
N TYR A 98 5.26 -0.50 -17.09
CA TYR A 98 4.49 0.34 -16.20
C TYR A 98 4.09 1.63 -16.90
N THR A 99 3.01 2.20 -16.42
CA THR A 99 2.54 3.52 -16.83
C THR A 99 2.58 4.41 -15.61
N THR A 100 3.04 5.65 -15.77
CA THR A 100 2.94 6.66 -14.72
C THR A 100 1.58 7.32 -14.84
N GLU A 101 0.76 7.18 -13.81
CA GLU A 101 -0.54 7.83 -13.70
C GLU A 101 -0.49 8.88 -12.59
N GLU A 102 -0.99 10.07 -12.90
CA GLU A 102 -1.21 11.07 -11.87
C GLU A 102 -2.50 10.75 -11.13
N ARG A 103 -2.40 10.59 -9.82
CA ARG A 103 -3.55 10.31 -8.95
C ARG A 103 -3.52 11.20 -7.74
N LEU A 104 -4.72 11.66 -7.36
CA LEU A 104 -4.88 12.32 -6.07
C LEU A 104 -4.67 11.30 -4.96
N GLN A 105 -3.66 11.54 -4.12
CA GLN A 105 -3.38 10.75 -2.93
C GLN A 105 -3.71 11.54 -1.67
N ASP A 106 -4.10 10.83 -0.62
CA ASP A 106 -4.36 11.44 0.68
C ASP A 106 -3.01 11.81 1.32
N PHE A 107 -2.81 13.09 1.54
CA PHE A 107 -1.58 13.67 2.11
C PHE A 107 -1.72 13.94 3.61
N GLY A 108 -2.88 14.46 4.01
CA GLY A 108 -3.14 14.82 5.39
C GLY A 108 -4.63 14.90 5.69
N GLY A 109 -4.93 15.27 6.92
CA GLY A 109 -6.28 15.47 7.37
C GLY A 109 -6.41 16.64 8.33
N ILE A 110 -7.59 17.24 8.35
CA ILE A 110 -7.93 18.33 9.23
C ILE A 110 -9.12 17.89 10.07
N GLN A 111 -8.96 17.99 11.37
CA GLN A 111 -9.99 17.61 12.32
C GLN A 111 -10.28 18.77 13.26
N LYS A 112 -11.57 19.08 13.45
CA LYS A 112 -11.98 20.01 14.49
C LYS A 112 -11.70 19.37 15.84
N ASN A 113 -11.05 20.13 16.72
CA ASN A 113 -10.80 19.65 18.08
C ASN A 113 -12.06 19.78 18.93
N GLU A 114 -12.58 18.65 19.37
CA GLU A 114 -13.75 18.56 20.26
C GLU A 114 -13.36 18.23 21.70
N ASP A 115 -12.08 17.98 21.96
CA ASP A 115 -11.58 17.66 23.27
C ASP A 115 -11.09 18.91 24.00
N LEU A 116 -11.54 19.12 25.22
CA LEU A 116 -11.02 20.17 26.09
C LEU A 116 -9.62 19.82 26.55
N ARG A 117 -8.63 20.58 26.08
CA ARG A 117 -7.21 20.41 26.40
C ARG A 117 -6.85 21.27 27.62
N PHE A 118 -6.00 20.73 28.48
CA PHE A 118 -5.61 21.39 29.72
C PHE A 118 -4.14 21.74 29.72
N LEU A 119 -3.85 23.00 29.98
CA LEU A 119 -2.52 23.49 30.35
C LEU A 119 -2.53 23.84 31.82
N ILE A 120 -1.62 23.24 32.56
CA ILE A 120 -1.48 23.46 33.98
C ILE A 120 -0.36 24.46 34.21
N ARG A 121 -0.60 25.47 35.03
CA ARG A 121 0.41 26.45 35.39
C ARG A 121 1.59 25.78 36.08
N GLU A 122 2.78 26.29 35.89
CA GLU A 122 3.99 25.80 36.55
C GLU A 122 3.80 25.80 38.07
N ASN A 123 4.16 24.68 38.73
CA ASN A 123 4.00 24.45 40.16
C ASN A 123 2.55 24.32 40.69
N ALA A 124 1.53 24.26 39.80
CA ALA A 124 0.16 23.99 40.19
C ALA A 124 -0.19 22.50 40.08
N GLU A 125 -1.00 22.01 41.01
CA GLU A 125 -1.52 20.64 40.96
C GLU A 125 -2.97 20.64 40.49
N TYR A 126 -3.23 20.00 39.36
CA TYR A 126 -4.57 19.81 38.83
C TYR A 126 -4.76 18.38 38.34
N SER A 127 -5.40 17.56 39.19
CA SER A 127 -5.52 16.11 38.96
C SER A 127 -6.48 15.74 37.81
N SER A 128 -6.30 14.55 37.24
CA SER A 128 -7.20 14.02 36.22
C SER A 128 -8.64 13.86 36.72
N GLY A 129 -8.82 13.53 38.02
CA GLY A 129 -10.13 13.46 38.62
C GLY A 129 -10.82 14.83 38.68
N ALA A 130 -10.10 15.90 39.07
CA ALA A 130 -10.63 17.26 39.05
C ALA A 130 -11.07 17.71 37.66
N ARG A 131 -10.31 17.31 36.58
CA ARG A 131 -10.68 17.60 35.18
C ARG A 131 -11.99 16.93 34.77
N ALA A 132 -12.25 15.70 35.22
CA ALA A 132 -13.50 15.01 34.94
C ALA A 132 -14.70 15.70 35.59
N TYR A 133 -14.51 16.22 36.80
CA TYR A 133 -15.54 17.00 37.51
C TYR A 133 -15.77 18.37 36.87
N LEU A 134 -14.73 19.00 36.32
CA LEU A 134 -14.87 20.22 35.54
C LEU A 134 -15.77 20.02 34.32
N LEU A 135 -15.54 18.98 33.52
CA LEU A 135 -16.37 18.69 32.35
C LEU A 135 -17.84 18.51 32.70
N LYS A 136 -18.11 17.84 33.86
CA LYS A 136 -19.46 17.73 34.39
C LYS A 136 -20.03 19.07 34.84
N ALA A 137 -19.23 19.89 35.53
CA ALA A 137 -19.65 21.21 36.01
C ALA A 137 -19.97 22.16 34.84
N ILE A 138 -19.14 22.16 33.78
CA ILE A 138 -19.40 22.94 32.54
C ILE A 138 -20.71 22.47 31.90
N GLY A 139 -20.95 21.15 31.76
CA GLY A 139 -22.18 20.60 31.18
C GLY A 139 -23.44 20.94 32.02
N GLU A 140 -23.28 21.14 33.33
CA GLU A 140 -24.36 21.56 34.27
C GLU A 140 -24.48 23.09 34.39
N GLY A 141 -23.63 23.87 33.73
CA GLY A 141 -23.60 25.33 33.81
C GLY A 141 -23.19 25.89 35.16
N LYS A 142 -22.42 25.12 35.94
CA LYS A 142 -21.92 25.51 37.26
C LYS A 142 -20.66 26.39 37.11
N ARG A 143 -20.55 27.37 38.03
CA ARG A 143 -19.35 28.24 38.08
C ARG A 143 -18.28 27.72 39.03
N SER A 144 -18.57 26.71 39.85
CA SER A 144 -17.62 26.09 40.76
C SER A 144 -17.93 24.62 40.96
N TYR A 145 -16.95 23.87 41.41
CA TYR A 145 -17.08 22.47 41.77
C TYR A 145 -16.07 22.11 42.86
N GLU A 146 -16.39 21.09 43.63
CA GLU A 146 -15.53 20.56 44.68
C GLU A 146 -15.00 19.18 44.23
N TYR A 147 -13.71 18.96 44.45
CA TYR A 147 -13.08 17.66 44.24
C TYR A 147 -11.99 17.43 45.32
N SER A 148 -12.09 16.33 46.04
CA SER A 148 -11.12 15.95 47.08
C SER A 148 -10.88 17.02 48.16
N GLY A 149 -11.95 17.74 48.53
CA GLY A 149 -11.89 18.79 49.58
C GLY A 149 -11.29 20.13 49.10
N LYS A 150 -11.01 20.25 47.80
CA LYS A 150 -10.58 21.52 47.19
C LYS A 150 -11.71 22.11 46.35
N VAL A 151 -11.95 23.39 46.47
CA VAL A 151 -12.93 24.12 45.68
C VAL A 151 -12.22 24.73 44.49
N TYR A 152 -12.81 24.52 43.29
CA TYR A 152 -12.34 25.07 42.06
C TYR A 152 -13.40 26.01 41.46
N GLU A 153 -12.98 27.18 41.05
CA GLU A 153 -13.83 28.15 40.40
C GLU A 153 -13.57 28.16 38.90
N ILE A 154 -14.64 28.26 38.09
CA ILE A 154 -14.60 28.24 36.66
C ILE A 154 -14.91 29.64 36.14
N GLU A 155 -13.94 30.28 35.57
CA GLU A 155 -14.09 31.51 34.79
C GLU A 155 -14.21 31.14 33.31
N SER A 156 -15.41 31.34 32.75
CA SER A 156 -15.60 31.13 31.30
C SER A 156 -15.15 32.39 30.57
N LEU A 157 -14.00 32.31 29.91
CA LEU A 157 -13.51 33.39 29.06
C LEU A 157 -14.29 33.45 27.73
N SER A 158 -14.69 32.28 27.23
CA SER A 158 -15.63 32.12 26.11
C SER A 158 -16.31 30.76 26.24
N ASP A 159 -17.17 30.41 25.28
CA ASP A 159 -17.77 29.07 25.15
C ASP A 159 -16.74 27.97 24.81
N ARG A 160 -15.50 28.36 24.46
CA ARG A 160 -14.39 27.45 24.09
C ARG A 160 -13.20 27.50 25.03
N VAL A 161 -13.13 28.49 25.94
CA VAL A 161 -11.96 28.75 26.79
C VAL A 161 -12.38 28.96 28.21
N TYR A 162 -11.82 28.18 29.12
CA TYR A 162 -12.13 28.18 30.56
C TYR A 162 -10.84 28.35 31.34
N LEU A 163 -10.83 29.31 32.24
CA LEU A 163 -9.77 29.50 33.24
C LEU A 163 -10.22 28.87 34.55
N ILE A 164 -9.40 28.03 35.12
CA ILE A 164 -9.72 27.28 36.32
C ILE A 164 -8.89 27.86 37.49
N HIS A 165 -9.54 28.33 38.48
CA HIS A 165 -8.93 28.87 39.70
C HIS A 165 -9.01 27.84 40.82
N SER A 166 -7.96 27.75 41.62
CA SER A 166 -8.01 27.03 42.88
C SER A 166 -8.29 28.05 43.98
N ALA A 167 -9.36 27.83 44.70
CA ALA A 167 -9.67 28.62 45.87
C ALA A 167 -8.95 28.01 47.09
N SER A 168 -7.99 28.73 47.67
CA SER A 168 -7.41 28.39 48.98
C SER A 168 -7.91 29.38 50.03
N GLU A 169 -8.34 28.85 51.15
CA GLU A 169 -8.72 29.67 52.29
C GLU A 169 -7.49 30.34 52.90
N VAL A 170 -7.39 31.65 52.73
CA VAL A 170 -6.21 32.42 53.22
C VAL A 170 -6.50 33.13 54.52
N ALA A 171 -7.77 33.48 54.77
CA ALA A 171 -8.18 34.15 56.00
C ALA A 171 -9.67 33.96 56.28
N SER A 172 -10.06 34.16 57.53
CA SER A 172 -11.47 34.26 57.94
C SER A 172 -11.73 35.58 58.64
N VAL A 173 -12.95 36.08 58.50
CA VAL A 173 -13.41 37.28 59.20
C VAL A 173 -14.67 36.95 59.97
N MET A 174 -14.64 37.07 61.30
CA MET A 174 -15.80 36.81 62.16
C MET A 174 -16.46 38.11 62.55
N GLN A 175 -17.76 38.19 62.37
CA GLN A 175 -18.54 39.34 62.80
C GLN A 175 -19.05 39.15 64.21
N LEU A 176 -18.46 39.90 65.19
CA LEU A 176 -18.83 39.97 66.58
C LEU A 176 -19.56 41.29 66.82
N GLY A 177 -20.89 41.28 66.69
CA GLY A 177 -21.68 42.50 66.78
C GLY A 177 -21.38 43.50 65.68
N LYS A 178 -20.78 44.68 66.05
CA LYS A 178 -20.33 45.69 65.05
C LYS A 178 -18.85 45.58 64.71
N LYS A 179 -18.13 44.64 65.31
CA LYS A 179 -16.67 44.49 65.09
C LYS A 179 -16.41 43.29 64.23
N LEU A 180 -15.55 43.49 63.20
CA LEU A 180 -15.04 42.47 62.34
C LEU A 180 -13.67 42.06 62.83
N MET A 181 -13.45 40.77 63.06
CA MET A 181 -12.17 40.20 63.52
C MET A 181 -11.61 39.37 62.35
N PHE A 182 -10.45 39.79 61.82
CA PHE A 182 -9.71 39.08 60.76
C PHE A 182 -8.75 38.07 61.40
N THR A 183 -8.70 36.88 60.84
CA THR A 183 -7.76 35.83 61.23
C THR A 183 -7.12 35.27 59.95
N ALA A 184 -5.83 35.45 59.79
CA ALA A 184 -5.09 34.86 58.68
C ALA A 184 -4.76 33.41 59.00
N HIS A 185 -4.92 32.54 57.97
CA HIS A 185 -4.60 31.11 58.05
C HIS A 185 -3.24 30.80 57.40
N GLU A 186 -2.74 31.71 56.53
CA GLU A 186 -1.44 31.68 55.85
C GLU A 186 -0.79 33.08 55.88
N GLU A 187 0.44 33.19 55.34
CA GLU A 187 1.06 34.52 55.09
C GLU A 187 0.26 35.28 54.04
N VAL A 188 -0.40 36.34 54.44
CA VAL A 188 -1.25 37.16 53.59
C VAL A 188 -0.52 38.43 53.19
N PRO A 189 -0.77 39.00 51.97
CA PRO A 189 -0.19 40.26 51.56
C PRO A 189 -0.58 41.42 52.50
N ALA A 190 0.35 42.36 52.66
CA ALA A 190 0.09 43.58 53.43
C ALA A 190 -1.09 44.35 52.81
N GLY A 191 -2.11 44.67 53.66
CA GLY A 191 -3.31 45.39 53.23
C GLY A 191 -4.53 44.51 52.96
N LEU A 192 -4.40 43.18 52.94
CA LEU A 192 -5.57 42.26 52.73
C LEU A 192 -6.60 42.39 53.86
N GLU A 193 -6.17 42.55 55.13
CA GLU A 193 -7.06 42.74 56.26
C GLU A 193 -7.92 44.00 56.07
N GLU A 194 -7.29 45.15 55.73
CA GLU A 194 -8.04 46.41 55.53
C GLU A 194 -8.99 46.32 54.35
N ALA A 195 -8.53 45.73 53.26
CA ALA A 195 -9.34 45.55 52.06
C ALA A 195 -10.53 44.62 52.30
N ALA A 196 -10.33 43.51 53.07
CA ALA A 196 -11.37 42.56 53.42
C ALA A 196 -12.46 43.17 54.31
N ILE A 197 -12.04 43.89 55.37
CA ILE A 197 -12.96 44.58 56.25
C ILE A 197 -13.79 45.62 55.52
N LYS A 198 -13.16 46.36 54.58
CA LYS A 198 -13.85 47.33 53.73
C LYS A 198 -14.83 46.67 52.78
N ALA A 199 -14.41 45.64 52.08
CA ALA A 199 -15.23 44.93 51.09
C ALA A 199 -16.48 44.28 51.80
N ILE A 200 -16.28 43.62 52.95
CA ILE A 200 -17.37 43.06 53.74
C ILE A 200 -18.35 44.14 54.21
N GLY A 201 -17.80 45.29 54.66
CA GLY A 201 -18.61 46.44 55.04
C GLY A 201 -19.42 47.05 53.89
N GLN A 202 -18.97 46.89 52.66
CA GLN A 202 -19.64 47.35 51.45
C GLN A 202 -20.50 46.27 50.79
N GLY A 203 -20.52 45.04 51.34
CA GLY A 203 -21.27 43.93 50.77
C GLY A 203 -20.68 43.42 49.43
N GLN A 204 -19.40 43.64 49.22
CA GLN A 204 -18.68 43.12 48.06
C GLN A 204 -18.29 41.66 48.30
N SER A 205 -18.35 40.85 47.24
CA SER A 205 -17.96 39.44 47.27
C SER A 205 -16.53 39.20 46.79
N GLU A 206 -15.83 40.22 46.34
CA GLU A 206 -14.49 40.13 45.78
C GLU A 206 -13.61 41.31 46.26
N ILE A 207 -12.30 41.06 46.39
CA ILE A 207 -11.27 42.02 46.69
C ILE A 207 -10.20 41.97 45.60
N ASP A 208 -9.93 43.05 44.94
CA ASP A 208 -8.73 43.21 44.10
C ASP A 208 -7.63 43.88 44.92
N LEU A 209 -6.54 43.14 45.16
CA LEU A 209 -5.36 43.65 45.85
C LEU A 209 -4.12 43.48 44.96
N ALA A 210 -3.63 44.55 44.34
CA ALA A 210 -2.49 44.56 43.48
C ALA A 210 -2.57 43.56 42.29
N GLY A 211 -3.79 43.37 41.70
CA GLY A 211 -4.02 42.46 40.59
C GLY A 211 -4.27 41.04 41.00
N GLN A 212 -4.32 40.70 42.28
CA GLN A 212 -4.75 39.43 42.79
C GLN A 212 -6.17 39.56 43.35
N ILE A 213 -7.06 38.71 42.83
CA ILE A 213 -8.47 38.68 43.25
C ILE A 213 -8.64 37.66 44.37
N TYR A 214 -9.33 38.11 45.44
CA TYR A 214 -9.72 37.29 46.55
C TYR A 214 -11.26 37.24 46.62
N ALA A 215 -11.81 36.05 46.69
CA ALA A 215 -13.25 35.87 46.82
C ALA A 215 -13.64 35.88 48.30
N ILE A 216 -14.81 36.45 48.64
CA ILE A 216 -15.38 36.46 50.00
C ILE A 216 -16.63 35.59 49.95
N GLU A 217 -16.65 34.51 50.73
CA GLU A 217 -17.84 33.70 50.95
C GLU A 217 -18.43 33.98 52.36
N SER A 218 -19.71 34.27 52.43
CA SER A 218 -20.40 34.56 53.67
C SER A 218 -21.18 33.32 54.16
N SER A 219 -20.87 32.87 55.37
CA SER A 219 -21.59 31.82 56.08
C SER A 219 -22.12 32.34 57.39
N GLY A 220 -23.23 33.04 57.33
CA GLY A 220 -23.89 33.59 58.50
C GLY A 220 -23.13 34.78 59.14
N ARG A 221 -22.34 34.55 60.21
CA ARG A 221 -21.50 35.57 60.87
C ARG A 221 -20.01 35.45 60.53
N GLU A 222 -19.69 34.48 59.74
CA GLU A 222 -18.32 34.19 59.30
C GLU A 222 -18.18 34.46 57.82
N TYR A 223 -17.09 35.14 57.45
CA TYR A 223 -16.70 35.38 56.09
C TYR A 223 -15.37 34.69 55.84
N THR A 224 -15.33 33.81 54.88
CA THR A 224 -14.10 33.12 54.50
C THR A 224 -13.52 33.84 53.27
N ILE A 225 -12.23 34.15 53.30
CA ILE A 225 -11.51 34.82 52.21
C ILE A 225 -10.66 33.76 51.51
N TYR A 226 -10.95 33.59 50.23
CA TYR A 226 -10.22 32.67 49.38
C TYR A 226 -9.29 33.43 48.43
N SER A 227 -8.07 32.98 48.33
CA SER A 227 -7.19 33.37 47.24
C SER A 227 -7.56 32.57 46.00
N THR A 228 -7.91 33.26 44.94
CA THR A 228 -8.22 32.60 43.65
C THR A 228 -7.04 32.76 42.70
N LEU A 229 -6.23 31.71 42.57
CA LEU A 229 -5.12 31.68 41.65
C LEU A 229 -5.51 30.85 40.40
N PRO A 230 -5.29 31.35 39.17
CA PRO A 230 -5.49 30.55 38.00
C PRO A 230 -4.44 29.43 37.96
N ILE A 231 -4.89 28.21 38.00
CA ILE A 231 -4.05 27.01 38.03
C ILE A 231 -4.03 26.23 36.74
N ALA A 232 -5.09 26.32 35.97
CA ALA A 232 -5.19 25.63 34.70
C ALA A 232 -6.02 26.41 33.66
N LEU A 233 -5.67 26.25 32.43
CA LEU A 233 -6.41 26.72 31.27
C LEU A 233 -6.97 25.52 30.50
N GLY A 234 -8.29 25.49 30.34
CA GLY A 234 -8.97 24.52 29.48
C GLY A 234 -9.35 25.19 28.17
N SER A 235 -8.88 24.70 27.03
CA SER A 235 -9.22 25.23 25.73
C SER A 235 -9.54 24.15 24.72
N TYR A 236 -10.56 24.40 23.88
CA TYR A 236 -10.82 23.65 22.66
C TYR A 236 -9.97 24.11 21.49
N ASN A 237 -9.23 25.20 21.63
CA ASN A 237 -8.30 25.66 20.62
C ASN A 237 -6.96 24.91 20.73
N VAL A 238 -6.30 24.75 19.60
CA VAL A 238 -5.03 24.02 19.47
C VAL A 238 -3.98 24.99 18.97
N VAL A 239 -2.84 24.98 19.65
CA VAL A 239 -1.65 25.68 19.19
C VAL A 239 -0.80 24.70 18.39
N ASN A 240 -0.53 25.05 17.12
CA ASN A 240 0.41 24.33 16.27
C ASN A 240 1.71 25.16 16.20
N PHE A 241 2.85 24.55 16.48
CA PHE A 241 4.17 25.20 16.43
C PHE A 241 4.94 24.77 15.17
N ASP A 242 5.77 25.68 14.64
CA ASP A 242 6.69 25.37 13.57
C ASP A 242 7.74 24.34 14.02
N ASN A 243 8.28 24.52 15.21
CA ASN A 243 9.19 23.55 15.81
C ASN A 243 8.43 22.55 16.67
N PRO A 244 8.46 21.23 16.34
CA PRO A 244 7.78 20.20 17.11
C PRO A 244 8.27 20.04 18.56
N GLU A 245 9.48 20.52 18.86
CA GLU A 245 10.04 20.52 20.23
C GLU A 245 9.52 21.66 21.09
N SER A 246 8.84 22.65 20.50
CA SER A 246 8.25 23.76 21.24
C SER A 246 7.14 23.24 22.14
N LYS A 247 7.17 23.71 23.38
CA LYS A 247 6.15 23.34 24.37
C LYS A 247 5.15 24.48 24.53
N ASN A 248 3.90 24.12 24.50
CA ASN A 248 2.84 25.04 24.80
C ASN A 248 2.76 25.23 26.32
N SER A 249 2.93 26.47 26.80
CA SER A 249 2.83 26.79 28.22
C SER A 249 1.49 27.44 28.56
N PHE A 250 1.14 27.41 29.83
CA PHE A 250 -0.06 28.05 30.36
C PHE A 250 -0.07 29.56 30.06
N ASP A 251 1.02 30.25 30.39
CA ASP A 251 1.11 31.72 30.25
C ASP A 251 1.11 32.15 28.78
N PHE A 252 1.79 31.37 27.90
CA PHE A 252 1.78 31.62 26.47
C PHE A 252 0.37 31.47 25.89
N GLN A 253 -0.28 30.33 26.08
CA GLN A 253 -1.62 30.12 25.48
C GLN A 253 -2.66 31.07 26.08
N LEU A 254 -2.60 31.35 27.39
CA LEU A 254 -3.53 32.29 28.00
C LEU A 254 -3.42 33.69 27.37
N ALA A 255 -2.20 34.16 27.16
CA ALA A 255 -1.96 35.47 26.54
C ALA A 255 -2.47 35.53 25.09
N ILE A 256 -2.30 34.44 24.30
CA ILE A 256 -2.84 34.36 22.93
C ILE A 256 -4.37 34.31 22.94
N GLU A 257 -4.98 33.48 23.81
CA GLU A 257 -6.44 33.38 23.93
C GLU A 257 -7.06 34.72 24.33
N GLN A 258 -6.39 35.51 25.18
CA GLN A 258 -6.84 36.87 25.52
C GLN A 258 -6.82 37.81 24.32
N ALA A 259 -5.82 37.71 23.44
CA ALA A 259 -5.78 38.46 22.19
C ALA A 259 -6.92 38.05 21.27
N VAL A 260 -7.21 36.74 21.13
CA VAL A 260 -8.35 36.26 20.35
C VAL A 260 -9.68 36.76 20.91
N LEU A 261 -9.84 36.84 22.22
CA LEU A 261 -11.04 37.38 22.87
C LEU A 261 -11.22 38.88 22.63
N ALA A 262 -10.15 39.61 22.38
CA ALA A 262 -10.20 41.03 22.01
C ALA A 262 -10.77 41.27 20.59
N GLY A 263 -10.84 40.19 19.77
CA GLY A 263 -11.43 40.23 18.40
C GLY A 263 -10.38 40.32 17.31
N ALA A 264 -10.85 40.41 16.06
CA ALA A 264 -9.99 40.49 14.89
C ALA A 264 -9.07 41.72 14.91
N GLY A 265 -7.79 41.51 14.67
CA GLY A 265 -6.80 42.59 14.68
C GLY A 265 -5.35 42.10 14.95
N LYS A 266 -4.47 43.07 15.11
CA LYS A 266 -3.06 42.79 15.40
C LYS A 266 -2.74 43.26 16.84
N TYR A 267 -2.16 42.34 17.59
CA TYR A 267 -1.83 42.55 18.99
C TYR A 267 -0.36 42.23 19.26
N MET A 268 0.24 43.01 20.16
CA MET A 268 1.53 42.65 20.74
C MET A 268 1.31 42.00 22.09
N VAL A 269 1.74 40.78 22.23
CA VAL A 269 1.51 39.95 23.41
C VAL A 269 2.84 39.58 24.03
N GLU A 270 3.01 39.87 25.33
CA GLU A 270 4.18 39.44 26.07
C GLU A 270 3.89 38.13 26.80
N ALA A 271 4.66 37.10 26.53
CA ALA A 271 4.60 35.83 27.24
C ALA A 271 6.01 35.25 27.36
N GLU A 272 6.32 34.62 28.51
CA GLU A 272 7.63 34.00 28.76
C GLU A 272 8.83 34.91 28.55
N GLY A 273 8.65 36.24 28.76
CA GLY A 273 9.69 37.26 28.53
C GLY A 273 10.01 37.55 27.07
N LYS A 274 9.13 37.13 26.14
CA LYS A 274 9.20 37.39 24.71
C LYS A 274 7.98 38.19 24.25
N ASN A 275 8.17 38.98 23.20
CA ASN A 275 7.08 39.72 22.56
C ASN A 275 6.66 39.02 21.27
N TYR A 276 5.40 38.64 21.19
CA TYR A 276 4.80 37.99 20.04
C TYR A 276 3.86 38.96 19.32
N GLU A 277 3.93 39.01 18.01
CA GLU A 277 2.92 39.66 17.19
C GLU A 277 1.83 38.62 16.89
N VAL A 278 0.60 38.89 17.30
CA VAL A 278 -0.56 38.00 17.12
C VAL A 278 -1.54 38.69 16.19
N GLU A 279 -1.80 38.07 15.05
CA GLU A 279 -2.79 38.51 14.08
C GLU A 279 -3.99 37.59 14.19
N VAL A 280 -5.13 38.14 14.58
CA VAL A 280 -6.39 37.40 14.80
C VAL A 280 -7.34 37.73 13.65
N ASP A 281 -7.93 36.69 13.05
CA ASP A 281 -8.95 36.80 12.01
C ASP A 281 -10.38 36.98 12.58
N GLU A 282 -11.37 37.07 11.67
CA GLU A 282 -12.79 37.26 12.05
C GLU A 282 -13.38 36.00 12.69
N GLU A 283 -12.79 34.83 12.50
CA GLU A 283 -13.25 33.52 12.99
C GLU A 283 -12.56 33.10 14.30
N GLY A 284 -11.65 33.94 14.80
CA GLY A 284 -10.92 33.71 16.05
C GLY A 284 -9.75 32.74 15.91
N GLN A 285 -9.23 32.58 14.70
CA GLN A 285 -7.93 31.92 14.49
C GLN A 285 -6.81 32.97 14.65
N ALA A 286 -5.64 32.55 15.04
CA ALA A 286 -4.53 33.48 15.23
C ALA A 286 -3.24 32.93 14.60
N GLU A 287 -2.56 33.82 13.87
CA GLU A 287 -1.14 33.65 13.51
C GLU A 287 -0.26 34.34 14.52
N ILE A 288 0.69 33.62 15.06
CA ILE A 288 1.62 34.10 16.08
C ILE A 288 3.01 34.19 15.47
N ARG A 289 3.58 35.38 15.45
CA ARG A 289 4.91 35.66 14.90
C ARG A 289 5.89 36.04 16.01
N LEU A 290 7.09 35.50 15.92
CA LEU A 290 8.22 35.88 16.75
C LEU A 290 9.34 36.39 15.84
N ASP A 291 9.86 37.59 16.09
CA ASP A 291 10.89 38.22 15.26
C ASP A 291 10.52 38.22 13.75
N ASN A 292 9.27 38.54 13.43
CA ASN A 292 8.70 38.58 12.08
C ASN A 292 8.64 37.23 11.35
N THR A 293 8.92 36.10 12.03
CA THR A 293 8.76 34.74 11.52
C THR A 293 7.50 34.07 12.10
N LEU A 294 6.76 33.33 11.29
CA LEU A 294 5.61 32.59 11.78
C LEU A 294 6.10 31.51 12.77
N TYR A 295 5.69 31.65 14.04
CA TYR A 295 6.13 30.80 15.14
C TYR A 295 5.10 29.72 15.48
N ALA A 296 3.83 30.10 15.52
CA ALA A 296 2.73 29.21 15.85
C ALA A 296 1.41 29.68 15.21
N THR A 297 0.44 28.82 15.15
CA THR A 297 -0.96 29.16 14.85
C THR A 297 -1.85 28.65 15.97
N LEU A 298 -2.93 29.39 16.27
CA LEU A 298 -3.97 28.95 17.16
C LEU A 298 -5.26 28.82 16.37
N SER A 299 -5.89 27.64 16.43
CA SER A 299 -7.16 27.40 15.74
C SER A 299 -8.01 26.33 16.43
N SER A 300 -9.26 26.24 16.06
CA SER A 300 -10.12 25.13 16.50
C SER A 300 -9.86 23.82 15.74
N HIS A 301 -8.96 23.82 14.77
CA HIS A 301 -8.65 22.69 13.91
C HIS A 301 -7.22 22.19 14.11
N MET A 302 -7.05 20.90 14.04
CA MET A 302 -5.76 20.21 13.99
C MET A 302 -5.48 19.79 12.56
N VAL A 303 -4.33 20.16 12.03
CA VAL A 303 -3.84 19.73 10.72
C VAL A 303 -2.75 18.69 10.96
N ASN A 304 -2.95 17.48 10.45
CA ASN A 304 -2.02 16.38 10.64
C ASN A 304 -1.66 15.76 9.27
N ALA A 305 -0.38 15.44 9.07
CA ALA A 305 0.01 14.62 7.95
C ALA A 305 -0.48 13.17 8.13
N LEU A 306 -0.79 12.50 7.03
CA LEU A 306 -1.12 11.07 7.06
C LEU A 306 0.10 10.24 7.46
N ASN A 307 1.28 10.64 6.98
CA ASN A 307 2.54 10.05 7.39
C ASN A 307 3.01 10.68 8.71
N GLN A 308 2.99 9.91 9.80
CA GLN A 308 3.35 10.35 11.14
C GLN A 308 4.81 10.86 11.26
N ASN A 309 5.68 10.49 10.32
CA ASN A 309 7.07 10.95 10.30
C ASN A 309 7.25 12.28 9.54
N LEU A 310 6.20 12.78 8.91
CA LEU A 310 6.22 14.04 8.18
C LEU A 310 5.77 15.17 9.10
N HIS A 311 6.70 16.05 9.42
CA HIS A 311 6.36 17.31 10.08
C HIS A 311 5.86 18.31 9.02
N LEU A 312 4.67 18.84 9.22
CA LEU A 312 4.11 19.87 8.36
C LEU A 312 4.65 21.23 8.80
N PRO A 313 5.29 22.01 7.90
CA PRO A 313 5.69 23.37 8.21
C PRO A 313 4.50 24.21 8.66
N ILE A 314 4.72 25.13 9.60
CA ILE A 314 3.62 25.96 10.12
C ILE A 314 2.96 26.80 9.02
N GLY A 315 3.72 27.25 8.02
CA GLY A 315 3.17 27.94 6.87
C GLY A 315 2.18 27.09 6.06
N PHE A 316 2.43 25.78 5.94
CA PHE A 316 1.49 24.85 5.32
C PHE A 316 0.20 24.74 6.14
N VAL A 317 0.33 24.69 7.46
CA VAL A 317 -0.84 24.65 8.36
C VAL A 317 -1.65 25.95 8.24
N ALA A 318 -0.99 27.09 8.22
CA ALA A 318 -1.64 28.40 8.06
C ALA A 318 -2.38 28.49 6.71
N GLU A 319 -1.73 28.14 5.59
CA GLU A 319 -2.38 28.16 4.27
C GLU A 319 -3.57 27.20 4.18
N THR A 320 -3.46 26.05 4.83
CA THR A 320 -4.55 25.08 4.89
C THR A 320 -5.76 25.67 5.66
N LEU A 321 -5.52 26.31 6.78
CA LEU A 321 -6.57 26.93 7.58
C LEU A 321 -7.22 28.11 6.82
N ASN A 322 -6.40 28.96 6.19
CA ASN A 322 -6.86 30.06 5.34
C ASN A 322 -7.72 29.57 4.15
N ALA A 323 -7.33 28.44 3.55
CA ALA A 323 -8.12 27.85 2.45
C ALA A 323 -9.50 27.38 2.93
N ILE A 324 -9.59 26.81 4.14
CA ILE A 324 -10.87 26.42 4.73
C ILE A 324 -11.75 27.65 5.00
N GLU A 325 -11.18 28.69 5.60
CA GLU A 325 -11.87 29.94 5.91
C GLU A 325 -12.46 30.58 4.68
N ASN A 326 -11.63 30.71 3.63
CA ASN A 326 -12.02 31.26 2.34
C ASN A 326 -12.91 30.33 1.51
N LYS A 327 -13.27 29.14 2.04
CA LYS A 327 -14.04 28.10 1.33
C LYS A 327 -13.43 27.72 -0.01
N SER A 328 -12.09 27.77 -0.09
CA SER A 328 -11.33 27.31 -1.23
C SER A 328 -11.16 25.79 -1.15
N ASN A 329 -11.39 25.13 -2.29
CA ASN A 329 -11.17 23.68 -2.37
C ASN A 329 -9.72 23.32 -2.75
N THR A 330 -8.90 24.33 -3.08
CA THR A 330 -7.49 24.12 -3.47
C THR A 330 -6.61 25.23 -2.90
N PHE A 331 -5.36 24.90 -2.63
CA PHE A 331 -4.31 25.84 -2.30
C PHE A 331 -2.97 25.33 -2.83
N THR A 332 -1.99 26.23 -3.01
CA THR A 332 -0.64 25.89 -3.43
C THR A 332 0.31 26.18 -2.29
N TYR A 333 1.29 25.29 -2.10
CA TYR A 333 2.33 25.48 -1.10
C TYR A 333 3.67 24.91 -1.58
N THR A 334 4.75 25.61 -1.27
CA THR A 334 6.11 25.14 -1.58
C THR A 334 6.61 24.21 -0.50
N LEU A 335 6.61 22.92 -0.75
CA LEU A 335 7.10 21.90 0.17
C LEU A 335 8.44 21.35 -0.35
N ASN A 336 9.48 21.39 0.48
CA ASN A 336 10.83 20.93 0.11
C ASN A 336 11.41 21.59 -1.17
N GLY A 337 11.02 22.84 -1.46
CA GLY A 337 11.49 23.59 -2.63
C GLY A 337 10.71 23.33 -3.93
N GLU A 338 9.68 22.49 -3.90
CA GLU A 338 8.75 22.25 -5.00
C GLU A 338 7.40 22.86 -4.69
N GLU A 339 6.87 23.65 -5.63
CA GLU A 339 5.52 24.17 -5.54
C GLU A 339 4.54 23.04 -5.89
N ARG A 340 3.63 22.75 -4.97
CA ARG A 340 2.64 21.68 -5.10
C ARG A 340 1.24 22.22 -4.89
N GLU A 341 0.29 21.69 -5.64
CA GLU A 341 -1.13 21.97 -5.50
C GLU A 341 -1.80 20.92 -4.61
N PHE A 342 -2.53 21.39 -3.60
CA PHE A 342 -3.26 20.56 -2.67
C PHE A 342 -4.76 20.77 -2.85
N VAL A 343 -5.51 19.70 -2.75
CA VAL A 343 -6.98 19.68 -2.87
C VAL A 343 -7.59 19.37 -1.52
N LEU A 344 -8.54 20.18 -1.07
CA LEU A 344 -9.31 19.97 0.15
C LEU A 344 -10.63 19.29 -0.20
N GLU A 345 -10.86 18.13 0.36
CA GLU A 345 -12.09 17.34 0.15
C GLU A 345 -12.72 16.99 1.50
N ILE A 346 -14.05 17.13 1.58
CA ILE A 346 -14.79 16.70 2.79
C ILE A 346 -15.18 15.24 2.62
N ARG A 347 -14.70 14.39 3.52
CA ARG A 347 -15.08 12.97 3.62
C ARG A 347 -15.50 12.62 5.03
N TYR A 348 -16.68 12.08 5.20
CA TYR A 348 -17.20 11.67 6.52
C TYR A 348 -17.10 12.78 7.57
N GLU A 349 -17.53 14.00 7.20
CA GLU A 349 -17.48 15.20 8.07
C GLU A 349 -16.08 15.68 8.47
N ARG A 350 -15.04 15.19 7.80
CA ARG A 350 -13.65 15.60 8.02
C ARG A 350 -13.05 16.13 6.73
N TRP A 351 -12.19 17.11 6.85
CA TRP A 351 -11.39 17.58 5.72
C TRP A 351 -10.22 16.65 5.49
N VAL A 352 -10.02 16.26 4.24
CA VAL A 352 -8.87 15.48 3.78
C VAL A 352 -8.07 16.38 2.84
N ILE A 353 -6.77 16.47 3.10
CA ILE A 353 -5.81 17.15 2.23
C ILE A 353 -5.28 16.10 1.26
N ARG A 354 -5.38 16.37 -0.03
CA ARG A 354 -4.88 15.48 -1.08
C ARG A 354 -3.88 16.22 -1.95
N GLU A 355 -2.87 15.51 -2.42
CA GLU A 355 -1.93 16.01 -3.42
C GLU A 355 -2.00 15.18 -4.69
N MET A 356 -1.63 15.80 -5.83
CA MET A 356 -1.44 15.09 -7.09
C MET A 356 -0.06 14.44 -7.04
N ASP A 357 -0.02 13.12 -6.98
CA ASP A 357 1.22 12.36 -6.99
C ASP A 357 1.27 11.40 -8.18
N SER A 358 2.47 11.23 -8.71
CA SER A 358 2.71 10.31 -9.81
C SER A 358 2.93 8.90 -9.30
N VAL A 359 1.98 8.03 -9.58
CA VAL A 359 2.04 6.62 -9.18
C VAL A 359 2.44 5.74 -10.34
N THR A 360 3.44 4.91 -10.11
CA THR A 360 3.82 3.88 -11.06
C THR A 360 2.82 2.72 -10.99
N VAL A 361 2.05 2.54 -12.06
CA VAL A 361 1.10 1.44 -12.21
C VAL A 361 1.68 0.41 -13.16
N TYR A 362 1.96 -0.79 -12.65
CA TYR A 362 2.45 -1.88 -13.49
C TYR A 362 1.33 -2.41 -14.39
N ASN A 363 1.64 -2.58 -15.67
CA ASN A 363 0.71 -3.05 -16.69
C ASN A 363 0.49 -4.56 -16.58
N ILE A 364 -0.09 -5.01 -15.46
CA ILE A 364 -0.33 -6.43 -15.20
C ILE A 364 -1.57 -6.94 -15.96
N ARG A 365 -1.45 -8.11 -16.60
CA ARG A 365 -2.55 -8.75 -17.36
C ARG A 365 -3.20 -7.84 -18.38
N SER A 366 -2.42 -6.96 -19.00
CA SER A 366 -2.91 -6.08 -20.04
C SER A 366 -3.34 -6.90 -21.28
N ALA A 367 -4.42 -6.48 -21.91
CA ALA A 367 -4.91 -7.11 -23.12
C ALA A 367 -3.89 -7.02 -24.27
N PRO A 368 -3.97 -7.92 -25.27
CA PRO A 368 -3.15 -7.83 -26.48
C PRO A 368 -3.26 -6.45 -27.15
N SER A 369 -2.11 -5.89 -27.50
CA SER A 369 -1.98 -4.56 -28.11
C SER A 369 -0.95 -4.58 -29.25
N LYS A 370 -0.75 -3.45 -29.92
CA LYS A 370 0.30 -3.32 -30.93
C LYS A 370 1.71 -3.41 -30.32
N GLU A 371 1.86 -2.99 -29.08
CA GLU A 371 3.11 -3.05 -28.34
C GLU A 371 3.33 -4.44 -27.73
N HIS A 372 2.28 -5.03 -27.15
CA HIS A 372 2.31 -6.35 -26.54
C HIS A 372 1.34 -7.30 -27.24
N TRP A 373 1.81 -8.06 -28.21
CA TRP A 373 0.97 -8.89 -29.08
C TRP A 373 0.13 -9.93 -28.33
N LEU A 374 0.64 -10.49 -27.25
CA LEU A 374 -0.08 -11.40 -26.36
C LEU A 374 -0.46 -10.74 -25.01
N GLY A 375 -0.30 -9.42 -24.89
CA GLY A 375 -0.48 -8.72 -23.65
C GLY A 375 0.67 -8.93 -22.68
N THR A 376 0.43 -8.58 -21.41
CA THR A 376 1.39 -8.75 -20.32
C THR A 376 0.93 -9.82 -19.32
N ASP A 377 1.87 -10.40 -18.60
CA ASP A 377 1.58 -11.41 -17.58
C ASP A 377 1.15 -10.82 -16.23
N ALA A 378 1.05 -11.67 -15.21
CA ALA A 378 0.66 -11.26 -13.86
C ALA A 378 1.69 -10.36 -13.17
N THR A 379 2.90 -10.25 -13.70
CA THR A 379 4.00 -9.43 -13.19
C THR A 379 4.26 -8.18 -14.03
N GLY A 380 3.53 -8.00 -15.14
CA GLY A 380 3.70 -6.86 -16.06
C GLY A 380 4.78 -7.06 -17.12
N MET A 381 5.22 -8.29 -17.38
CA MET A 381 6.19 -8.62 -18.43
C MET A 381 5.49 -9.02 -19.73
N ASP A 382 6.12 -8.76 -20.89
CA ASP A 382 5.56 -9.12 -22.19
C ASP A 382 5.45 -10.63 -22.37
N MET A 383 4.21 -11.13 -22.59
CA MET A 383 3.94 -12.56 -22.71
C MET A 383 4.56 -13.18 -23.97
N PHE A 384 4.60 -12.45 -25.08
CA PHE A 384 5.16 -12.97 -26.33
C PHE A 384 6.66 -13.20 -26.20
N THR A 385 7.37 -12.25 -25.64
CA THR A 385 8.82 -12.36 -25.34
C THR A 385 9.10 -13.52 -24.38
N ARG A 386 8.33 -13.63 -23.31
CA ARG A 386 8.48 -14.74 -22.33
C ARG A 386 8.22 -16.10 -22.95
N LEU A 387 7.28 -16.22 -23.89
CA LEU A 387 7.02 -17.45 -24.61
C LEU A 387 8.23 -17.87 -25.46
N MET A 388 8.88 -16.91 -26.13
CA MET A 388 10.12 -17.17 -26.90
C MET A 388 11.26 -17.64 -26.01
N TYR A 389 11.52 -16.95 -24.91
CA TYR A 389 12.57 -17.34 -23.96
C TYR A 389 12.25 -18.66 -23.24
N GLY A 390 11.00 -18.91 -22.86
CA GLY A 390 10.56 -20.17 -22.30
C GLY A 390 10.77 -21.35 -23.28
N GLY A 391 10.54 -21.11 -24.55
CA GLY A 391 10.83 -22.06 -25.62
C GLY A 391 12.30 -22.50 -25.71
N ARG A 392 13.25 -21.56 -25.50
CA ARG A 392 14.71 -21.89 -25.42
C ARG A 392 14.99 -22.92 -24.35
N VAL A 393 14.47 -22.68 -23.13
CA VAL A 393 14.68 -23.58 -21.99
C VAL A 393 14.07 -24.94 -22.27
N SER A 394 12.83 -24.97 -22.74
CA SER A 394 12.13 -26.22 -23.06
C SER A 394 12.84 -27.04 -24.15
N LEU A 395 13.27 -26.39 -25.23
CA LEU A 395 14.01 -27.06 -26.30
C LEU A 395 15.35 -27.57 -25.82
N LEU A 396 16.11 -26.77 -25.07
CA LEU A 396 17.41 -27.16 -24.54
C LEU A 396 17.29 -28.38 -23.62
N VAL A 397 16.35 -28.34 -22.66
CA VAL A 397 16.08 -29.46 -21.76
C VAL A 397 15.66 -30.70 -22.58
N GLY A 398 14.75 -30.55 -23.54
CA GLY A 398 14.31 -31.64 -24.37
C GLY A 398 15.46 -32.28 -25.16
N PHE A 399 16.31 -31.49 -25.80
CA PHE A 399 17.47 -32.00 -26.53
C PHE A 399 18.48 -32.71 -25.60
N VAL A 400 18.79 -32.11 -24.46
CA VAL A 400 19.73 -32.70 -23.47
C VAL A 400 19.19 -34.05 -22.98
N VAL A 401 17.92 -34.10 -22.59
CA VAL A 401 17.32 -35.34 -22.11
C VAL A 401 17.33 -36.43 -23.17
N VAL A 402 16.92 -36.11 -24.41
CA VAL A 402 16.92 -37.10 -25.53
C VAL A 402 18.33 -37.55 -25.84
N PHE A 403 19.32 -36.65 -25.86
CA PHE A 403 20.72 -36.99 -26.12
C PHE A 403 21.26 -37.93 -25.06
N ILE A 404 21.06 -37.64 -23.76
CA ILE A 404 21.47 -38.50 -22.66
C ILE A 404 20.78 -39.86 -22.74
N ALA A 405 19.47 -39.89 -22.96
CA ALA A 405 18.71 -41.13 -23.08
C ALA A 405 19.20 -42.01 -24.24
N MET A 406 19.45 -41.39 -25.40
CA MET A 406 20.01 -42.07 -26.57
C MET A 406 21.39 -42.63 -26.28
N PHE A 407 22.26 -41.85 -25.65
CA PHE A 407 23.63 -42.26 -25.31
C PHE A 407 23.63 -43.44 -24.34
N ILE A 408 22.86 -43.37 -23.28
CA ILE A 408 22.71 -44.45 -22.28
C ILE A 408 22.08 -45.68 -22.97
N GLY A 409 21.07 -45.52 -23.78
CA GLY A 409 20.39 -46.61 -24.47
C GLY A 409 21.32 -47.36 -25.44
N VAL A 410 22.13 -46.62 -26.22
CA VAL A 410 23.12 -47.22 -27.15
C VAL A 410 24.19 -47.98 -26.37
N ILE A 411 24.73 -47.45 -25.26
CA ILE A 411 25.73 -48.12 -24.43
C ILE A 411 25.16 -49.41 -23.82
N LEU A 412 24.04 -49.29 -23.10
CA LEU A 412 23.42 -50.43 -22.41
C LEU A 412 22.94 -51.47 -23.40
N GLY A 413 22.30 -51.05 -24.49
CA GLY A 413 21.85 -51.98 -25.55
C GLY A 413 23.02 -52.65 -26.25
N GLY A 414 24.12 -51.89 -26.51
CA GLY A 414 25.35 -52.44 -27.07
C GLY A 414 26.02 -53.46 -26.15
N LEU A 415 26.10 -53.18 -24.87
CA LEU A 415 26.65 -54.12 -23.86
C LEU A 415 25.78 -55.40 -23.75
N ALA A 416 24.46 -55.26 -23.68
CA ALA A 416 23.54 -56.37 -23.65
C ALA A 416 23.64 -57.26 -24.92
N GLY A 417 23.69 -56.64 -26.08
CA GLY A 417 23.82 -57.34 -27.38
C GLY A 417 25.20 -57.99 -27.57
N TYR A 418 26.26 -57.37 -27.12
CA TYR A 418 27.64 -57.90 -27.30
C TYR A 418 27.98 -59.04 -26.35
N PHE A 419 27.68 -58.90 -25.03
CA PHE A 419 28.01 -59.92 -24.03
C PHE A 419 26.95 -60.99 -23.88
N GLY A 420 25.69 -60.67 -24.15
CA GLY A 420 24.55 -61.60 -24.04
C GLY A 420 24.40 -62.19 -22.61
N GLY A 421 23.61 -63.25 -22.51
CA GLY A 421 23.51 -64.09 -21.31
C GLY A 421 23.13 -63.34 -20.03
N VAL A 422 24.03 -63.40 -19.03
CA VAL A 422 23.79 -62.79 -17.72
C VAL A 422 23.74 -61.23 -17.78
N VAL A 423 24.60 -60.64 -18.64
CA VAL A 423 24.66 -59.17 -18.81
C VAL A 423 23.35 -58.63 -19.40
N ASP A 424 22.85 -59.30 -20.43
CA ASP A 424 21.56 -58.95 -21.06
C ASP A 424 20.41 -59.10 -20.04
N MET A 425 20.39 -60.22 -19.28
CA MET A 425 19.36 -60.46 -18.26
C MET A 425 19.38 -59.35 -17.17
N VAL A 426 20.53 -58.91 -16.69
CA VAL A 426 20.63 -57.88 -15.67
C VAL A 426 20.17 -56.56 -16.20
N ILE A 427 20.59 -56.16 -17.42
CA ILE A 427 20.21 -54.87 -18.04
C ILE A 427 18.70 -54.87 -18.30
N MET A 428 18.12 -55.96 -18.81
CA MET A 428 16.69 -56.06 -19.04
C MET A 428 15.87 -55.97 -17.74
N ARG A 429 16.36 -56.58 -16.66
CA ARG A 429 15.71 -56.46 -15.32
C ARG A 429 15.76 -55.02 -14.78
N LEU A 430 16.87 -54.32 -14.96
CA LEU A 430 16.94 -52.90 -14.61
C LEU A 430 15.94 -52.07 -15.40
N VAL A 431 15.86 -52.26 -16.71
CA VAL A 431 14.88 -51.59 -17.57
C VAL A 431 13.44 -51.85 -17.12
N GLU A 432 13.11 -53.15 -16.82
CA GLU A 432 11.78 -53.49 -16.30
C GLU A 432 11.45 -52.78 -14.99
N ILE A 433 12.42 -52.68 -14.05
CA ILE A 433 12.22 -51.97 -12.78
C ILE A 433 11.91 -50.49 -13.06
N PHE A 434 12.65 -49.85 -13.94
CA PHE A 434 12.39 -48.43 -14.30
C PHE A 434 11.00 -48.27 -14.98
N PHE A 435 10.58 -49.20 -15.80
CA PHE A 435 9.21 -49.16 -16.37
C PHE A 435 8.11 -49.34 -15.35
N CYS A 436 8.39 -49.99 -14.21
CA CYS A 436 7.40 -50.15 -13.12
C CYS A 436 7.25 -48.88 -12.25
N ILE A 437 8.16 -47.91 -12.37
CA ILE A 437 8.03 -46.65 -11.66
C ILE A 437 6.99 -45.77 -12.35
N PRO A 438 5.88 -45.44 -11.67
CA PRO A 438 4.86 -44.60 -12.27
C PRO A 438 5.40 -43.19 -12.51
N THR A 439 5.37 -42.74 -13.75
CA THR A 439 5.91 -41.44 -14.19
C THR A 439 5.06 -40.25 -13.73
N LEU A 440 3.88 -40.48 -13.15
CA LEU A 440 2.90 -39.44 -12.79
C LEU A 440 3.01 -38.85 -11.38
N PRO A 441 3.82 -39.32 -10.44
CA PRO A 441 4.00 -38.62 -9.15
C PRO A 441 5.38 -37.96 -8.95
N ILE A 442 6.16 -37.76 -10.01
CA ILE A 442 7.49 -37.11 -9.87
C ILE A 442 7.43 -35.66 -10.36
#